data_e1a07f257d0720c6c61fc9db3afc5e9b
#
_entry.id   e1a07f257d0720c6c61fc9db3afc5e9b
#
_cell.length_a   1.000
_cell.length_b   1.000
_cell.length_c   1.000
_cell.angle_alpha   90.00
_cell.angle_beta   90.00
_cell.angle_gamma   90.00
#
_symmetry.space_group_name_H-M   'P 1'
#
loop_
_entity.id
_entity.type
_entity.pdbx_description
1 polymer ?
#
loop_
_entity_poly.entity_id
_entity_poly.type
_entity_poly.pdbx_seq_one_letter_code
_entity_poly.pdbx_strand_id
1 'polypeptide(L)'
;MKHEKSRHEEIHLGTHGEDYGSWMSNPVFYMIGGLLALSVVLAVLSFTVFRLPWLGAVFSVAAAAFLALLCWCGWIRKQYAFGGGGMMERTHQCLLAHLGFDGKGTLLDVGCGSGALSIRAALTWPEAQVTGIDYWGVAYGYGQPMCEKNAASEGVATRCRFQHGDAHQLDFPDDTFDAVVSNY
;
A
#
# COMPACT_ATOMS: atom_id res chain seq x y z
N MET A 1 4.59 -4.09 -29.47
CA MET A 1 3.52 -3.32 -28.80
C MET A 1 2.32 -4.13 -28.29
N LYS A 2 1.67 -5.03 -29.03
CA LYS A 2 0.55 -5.84 -28.49
C LYS A 2 0.96 -6.91 -27.47
N HIS A 3 2.13 -7.53 -27.61
CA HIS A 3 2.64 -8.56 -26.68
C HIS A 3 3.13 -7.99 -25.35
N GLU A 4 3.62 -6.76 -25.34
CA GLU A 4 4.12 -6.08 -24.15
C GLU A 4 2.98 -5.62 -23.25
N LYS A 5 1.89 -5.12 -23.86
CA LYS A 5 0.68 -4.69 -23.12
C LYS A 5 0.00 -5.84 -22.36
N SER A 6 0.08 -7.09 -22.86
CA SER A 6 -0.48 -8.26 -22.17
C SER A 6 0.32 -8.69 -20.95
N ARG A 7 1.65 -8.50 -20.94
CA ARG A 7 2.52 -8.91 -19.81
C ARG A 7 2.31 -8.05 -18.57
N HIS A 8 2.04 -6.75 -18.73
CA HIS A 8 1.76 -5.84 -17.61
C HIS A 8 0.43 -6.13 -16.90
N GLU A 9 -0.54 -6.74 -17.61
CA GLU A 9 -1.88 -7.02 -17.06
C GLU A 9 -1.93 -8.34 -16.27
N GLU A 10 -0.94 -9.24 -16.42
CA GLU A 10 -0.92 -10.57 -15.77
C GLU A 10 -0.13 -10.63 -14.45
N ILE A 11 0.58 -9.55 -14.07
CA ILE A 11 1.39 -9.52 -12.87
C ILE A 11 0.53 -9.09 -11.67
N HIS A 12 0.17 -10.02 -10.82
CA HIS A 12 -0.54 -9.76 -9.57
C HIS A 12 0.40 -9.94 -8.38
N LEU A 13 0.65 -8.87 -7.64
CA LEU A 13 1.45 -8.89 -6.42
C LEU A 13 0.63 -9.41 -5.22
N GLY A 14 1.34 -9.97 -4.22
CA GLY A 14 0.72 -10.38 -2.97
C GLY A 14 0.05 -11.76 -3.01
N THR A 15 0.38 -12.59 -4.00
CA THR A 15 -0.20 -13.93 -4.16
C THR A 15 0.56 -15.03 -3.39
N HIS A 16 1.78 -14.74 -2.92
CA HIS A 16 2.65 -15.69 -2.22
C HIS A 16 2.82 -15.38 -0.72
N GLY A 17 1.95 -14.51 -0.16
CA GLY A 17 1.98 -14.13 1.26
C GLY A 17 2.85 -12.91 1.55
N GLU A 18 3.13 -12.09 0.56
CA GLU A 18 3.78 -10.80 0.69
C GLU A 18 2.88 -9.81 1.44
N ASP A 19 3.50 -8.97 2.24
CA ASP A 19 2.84 -7.88 2.94
C ASP A 19 3.27 -6.53 2.33
N TYR A 20 2.45 -6.01 1.45
CA TYR A 20 2.66 -4.67 0.91
C TYR A 20 2.00 -3.59 1.76
N GLY A 21 1.46 -3.98 2.91
CA GLY A 21 0.76 -3.08 3.81
C GLY A 21 -0.59 -2.60 3.26
N SER A 22 -1.15 -1.64 3.96
CA SER A 22 -2.35 -0.95 3.51
C SER A 22 -2.22 0.53 3.85
N TRP A 23 -2.81 1.37 3.02
CA TRP A 23 -2.82 2.83 3.22
C TRP A 23 -3.30 3.25 4.62
N MET A 24 -4.16 2.46 5.25
CA MET A 24 -4.65 2.72 6.60
C MET A 24 -4.02 1.75 7.60
N SER A 25 -3.37 2.28 8.63
CA SER A 25 -2.74 1.49 9.68
C SER A 25 -3.77 0.71 10.52
N ASN A 26 -3.42 -0.51 10.93
CA ASN A 26 -4.28 -1.35 11.77
C ASN A 26 -4.73 -0.68 13.08
N PRO A 27 -3.89 0.10 13.81
CA PRO A 27 -4.31 0.82 15.00
C PRO A 27 -5.53 1.73 14.80
N VAL A 28 -5.60 2.45 13.68
CA VAL A 28 -6.76 3.30 13.35
C VAL A 28 -8.03 2.47 13.19
N PHE A 29 -7.93 1.32 12.54
CA PHE A 29 -9.05 0.41 12.37
C PHE A 29 -9.56 -0.11 13.72
N TYR A 30 -8.64 -0.51 14.61
CA TYR A 30 -8.98 -0.97 15.97
C TYR A 30 -9.57 0.14 16.83
N MET A 31 -9.08 1.37 16.71
CA MET A 31 -9.64 2.53 17.41
C MET A 31 -11.10 2.79 17.03
N ILE A 32 -11.41 2.81 15.72
CA ILE A 32 -12.79 3.02 15.25
C ILE A 32 -13.68 1.86 15.71
N GLY A 33 -13.19 0.62 15.67
CA GLY A 33 -13.90 -0.56 16.17
C GLY A 33 -14.17 -0.48 17.68
N GLY A 34 -13.22 0.00 18.46
CA GLY A 34 -13.39 0.24 19.89
C GLY A 34 -14.45 1.31 20.21
N LEU A 35 -14.46 2.41 19.44
CA LEU A 35 -15.49 3.46 19.58
C LEU A 35 -16.88 2.95 19.20
N LEU A 36 -16.98 2.12 18.17
CA LEU A 36 -18.23 1.43 17.82
C LEU A 36 -18.71 0.55 18.97
N ALA A 37 -17.86 -0.32 19.48
CA ALA A 37 -18.20 -1.23 20.58
C ALA A 37 -18.64 -0.45 21.82
N LEU A 38 -17.92 0.60 22.19
CA LEU A 38 -18.27 1.47 23.32
C LEU A 38 -19.62 2.14 23.11
N SER A 39 -19.91 2.66 21.92
CA SER A 39 -21.17 3.31 21.59
C SER A 39 -22.34 2.33 21.71
N VAL A 40 -22.18 1.09 21.26
CA VAL A 40 -23.20 0.03 21.37
C VAL A 40 -23.46 -0.29 22.86
N VAL A 41 -22.43 -0.48 23.65
CA VAL A 41 -22.56 -0.74 25.11
C VAL A 41 -23.29 0.39 25.81
N LEU A 42 -22.91 1.65 25.54
CA LEU A 42 -23.58 2.81 26.13
C LEU A 42 -25.03 2.95 25.69
N ALA A 43 -25.35 2.64 24.45
CA ALA A 43 -26.73 2.61 23.97
C ALA A 43 -27.56 1.57 24.74
N VAL A 44 -27.06 0.34 24.87
CA VAL A 44 -27.75 -0.74 25.62
C VAL A 44 -27.96 -0.34 27.08
N LEU A 45 -26.93 0.14 27.77
CA LEU A 45 -27.03 0.58 29.16
C LEU A 45 -28.02 1.74 29.33
N SER A 46 -28.05 2.69 28.39
CA SER A 46 -28.97 3.81 28.41
C SER A 46 -30.44 3.36 28.29
N PHE A 47 -30.74 2.36 27.47
CA PHE A 47 -32.09 1.85 27.34
C PHE A 47 -32.51 0.91 28.49
N THR A 48 -31.60 0.08 28.99
CA THR A 48 -31.95 -1.02 29.90
C THR A 48 -31.77 -0.62 31.38
N VAL A 49 -30.65 -0.01 31.73
CA VAL A 49 -30.28 0.30 33.11
C VAL A 49 -30.72 1.71 33.51
N PHE A 50 -30.31 2.69 32.72
CA PHE A 50 -30.56 4.10 33.07
C PHE A 50 -31.95 4.57 32.66
N ARG A 51 -32.62 3.87 31.78
CA ARG A 51 -33.95 4.20 31.23
C ARG A 51 -34.02 5.63 30.67
N LEU A 52 -32.92 6.06 30.00
CA LEU A 52 -32.81 7.35 29.34
C LEU A 52 -32.85 7.16 27.81
N PRO A 53 -34.07 7.04 27.21
CA PRO A 53 -34.21 6.65 25.81
C PRO A 53 -33.58 7.66 24.83
N TRP A 54 -33.59 8.93 25.14
CA TRP A 54 -32.94 9.95 24.33
C TRP A 54 -31.42 9.76 24.26
N LEU A 55 -30.78 9.39 25.38
CA LEU A 55 -29.34 9.12 25.42
C LEU A 55 -29.00 7.82 24.68
N GLY A 56 -29.85 6.81 24.81
CA GLY A 56 -29.75 5.57 24.03
C GLY A 56 -29.85 5.83 22.52
N ALA A 57 -30.75 6.72 22.09
CA ALA A 57 -30.84 7.13 20.69
C ALA A 57 -29.56 7.84 20.20
N VAL A 58 -28.98 8.72 20.98
CA VAL A 58 -27.69 9.41 20.63
C VAL A 58 -26.57 8.39 20.41
N PHE A 59 -26.38 7.45 21.35
CA PHE A 59 -25.36 6.42 21.21
C PHE A 59 -25.64 5.43 20.07
N SER A 60 -26.89 5.17 19.75
CA SER A 60 -27.27 4.34 18.58
C SER A 60 -26.87 5.04 17.28
N VAL A 61 -27.10 6.34 17.15
CA VAL A 61 -26.67 7.14 16.00
C VAL A 61 -25.13 7.16 15.89
N ALA A 62 -24.43 7.33 17.01
CA ALA A 62 -22.97 7.26 17.04
C ALA A 62 -22.45 5.88 16.60
N ALA A 63 -23.05 4.79 17.07
CA ALA A 63 -22.71 3.44 16.66
C ALA A 63 -22.93 3.22 15.15
N ALA A 64 -24.05 3.69 14.61
CA ALA A 64 -24.33 3.63 13.17
C ALA A 64 -23.29 4.41 12.35
N ALA A 65 -22.88 5.59 12.81
CA ALA A 65 -21.85 6.40 12.17
C ALA A 65 -20.48 5.70 12.17
N PHE A 66 -20.05 5.12 13.31
CA PHE A 66 -18.80 4.37 13.38
C PHE A 66 -18.82 3.10 12.55
N LEU A 67 -19.94 2.41 12.47
CA LEU A 67 -20.11 1.25 11.60
C LEU A 67 -19.99 1.65 10.11
N ALA A 68 -20.67 2.72 9.70
CA ALA A 68 -20.56 3.24 8.35
C ALA A 68 -19.11 3.65 8.01
N LEU A 69 -18.42 4.30 8.95
CA LEU A 69 -17.01 4.67 8.81
C LEU A 69 -16.11 3.45 8.66
N LEU A 70 -16.31 2.39 9.47
CA LEU A 70 -15.56 1.13 9.34
C LEU A 70 -15.78 0.46 7.99
N CYS A 71 -17.02 0.41 7.52
CA CYS A 71 -17.35 -0.17 6.22
C CYS A 71 -16.68 0.64 5.09
N TRP A 72 -16.71 1.96 5.18
CA TRP A 72 -16.07 2.85 4.21
C TRP A 72 -14.54 2.70 4.22
N CYS A 73 -13.92 2.69 5.40
CA CYS A 73 -12.49 2.44 5.55
C CYS A 73 -12.09 1.06 5.01
N GLY A 74 -12.90 0.02 5.25
CA GLY A 74 -12.67 -1.32 4.71
C GLY A 74 -12.76 -1.36 3.18
N TRP A 75 -13.71 -0.63 2.61
CA TRP A 75 -13.83 -0.49 1.16
C TRP A 75 -12.62 0.24 0.55
N ILE A 76 -12.21 1.38 1.14
CA ILE A 76 -11.01 2.11 0.72
C ILE A 76 -9.78 1.20 0.80
N ARG A 77 -9.58 0.50 1.93
CA ARG A 77 -8.46 -0.41 2.11
C ARG A 77 -8.40 -1.47 1.01
N LYS A 78 -9.56 -1.99 0.58
CA LYS A 78 -9.62 -2.93 -0.55
C LYS A 78 -9.23 -2.28 -1.87
N GLN A 79 -9.64 -1.03 -2.12
CA GLN A 79 -9.27 -0.31 -3.35
C GLN A 79 -7.77 0.00 -3.43
N TYR A 80 -7.13 0.25 -2.30
CA TYR A 80 -5.70 0.54 -2.22
C TYR A 80 -4.82 -0.71 -2.00
N ALA A 81 -5.41 -1.90 -1.97
CA ALA A 81 -4.64 -3.14 -1.92
C ALA A 81 -3.82 -3.32 -3.22
N PHE A 82 -2.59 -3.81 -3.07
CA PHE A 82 -1.66 -3.98 -4.20
C PHE A 82 -1.94 -5.21 -5.07
N GLY A 83 -2.80 -6.10 -4.62
CA GLY A 83 -3.25 -7.28 -5.36
C GLY A 83 -4.73 -7.25 -5.70
N GLY A 84 -5.17 -7.95 -6.74
CA GLY A 84 -6.58 -8.13 -7.06
C GLY A 84 -7.25 -7.01 -7.89
N GLY A 85 -6.49 -6.24 -8.67
CA GLY A 85 -7.04 -5.28 -9.63
C GLY A 85 -7.53 -3.96 -9.02
N GLY A 86 -7.08 -3.63 -7.80
CA GLY A 86 -7.38 -2.39 -7.11
C GLY A 86 -6.76 -1.15 -7.77
N MET A 87 -7.03 0.02 -7.22
CA MET A 87 -6.56 1.30 -7.78
C MET A 87 -5.02 1.37 -7.83
N MET A 88 -4.34 0.92 -6.78
CA MET A 88 -2.86 0.95 -6.74
C MET A 88 -2.25 0.05 -7.80
N GLU A 89 -2.81 -1.12 -8.03
CA GLU A 89 -2.34 -2.01 -9.10
C GLU A 89 -2.45 -1.35 -10.46
N ARG A 90 -3.61 -0.74 -10.78
CA ARG A 90 -3.81 -0.01 -12.04
C ARG A 90 -2.89 1.19 -12.19
N THR A 91 -2.63 1.90 -11.09
CA THR A 91 -1.69 3.03 -11.07
C THR A 91 -0.28 2.55 -11.42
N HIS A 92 0.21 1.49 -10.78
CA HIS A 92 1.52 0.92 -11.09
C HIS A 92 1.61 0.43 -12.54
N GLN A 93 0.58 -0.27 -13.04
CA GLN A 93 0.52 -0.71 -14.43
C GLN A 93 0.57 0.47 -15.40
N CYS A 94 -0.19 1.52 -15.10
CA CYS A 94 -0.20 2.75 -15.90
C CYS A 94 1.16 3.44 -15.91
N LEU A 95 1.79 3.61 -14.73
CA LEU A 95 3.11 4.21 -14.61
C LEU A 95 4.15 3.45 -15.45
N LEU A 96 4.26 2.14 -15.26
CA LEU A 96 5.24 1.33 -15.98
C LEU A 96 4.97 1.32 -17.49
N ALA A 97 3.71 1.29 -17.91
CA ALA A 97 3.34 1.31 -19.33
C ALA A 97 3.71 2.61 -20.05
N HIS A 98 3.86 3.73 -19.31
CA HIS A 98 4.16 5.05 -19.86
C HIS A 98 5.57 5.56 -19.52
N LEU A 99 6.36 4.78 -18.80
CA LEU A 99 7.69 5.22 -18.34
C LEU A 99 8.70 5.44 -19.49
N GLY A 100 8.44 4.90 -20.69
CA GLY A 100 9.37 5.02 -21.83
C GLY A 100 10.68 4.25 -21.65
N PHE A 101 10.73 3.31 -20.71
CA PHE A 101 11.87 2.45 -20.41
C PHE A 101 11.81 1.18 -21.25
N ASP A 102 12.92 0.78 -21.84
CA ASP A 102 12.98 -0.39 -22.72
C ASP A 102 13.11 -1.73 -21.96
N GLY A 103 13.20 -1.65 -20.62
CA GLY A 103 13.31 -2.82 -19.73
C GLY A 103 14.72 -3.32 -19.51
N LYS A 104 15.73 -2.59 -19.97
CA LYS A 104 17.16 -2.92 -19.78
C LYS A 104 17.86 -1.82 -19.01
N GLY A 105 18.84 -2.22 -18.18
CA GLY A 105 19.61 -1.27 -17.38
C GLY A 105 19.01 -1.04 -15.98
N THR A 106 19.09 0.20 -15.51
CA THR A 106 18.86 0.58 -14.12
C THR A 106 17.63 1.47 -13.96
N LEU A 107 16.79 1.17 -12.97
CA LEU A 107 15.60 1.94 -12.63
C LEU A 107 15.64 2.35 -11.15
N LEU A 108 15.36 3.62 -10.87
CA LEU A 108 15.19 4.14 -9.51
C LEU A 108 13.72 4.33 -9.20
N ASP A 109 13.26 3.79 -8.06
CA ASP A 109 11.94 4.01 -7.48
C ASP A 109 12.09 4.89 -6.22
N VAL A 110 11.66 6.15 -6.32
CA VAL A 110 11.78 7.14 -5.25
C VAL A 110 10.51 7.14 -4.40
N GLY A 111 10.67 6.87 -3.09
CA GLY A 111 9.53 6.67 -2.19
C GLY A 111 8.91 5.28 -2.36
N CYS A 112 9.76 4.24 -2.39
CA CYS A 112 9.33 2.87 -2.74
C CYS A 112 8.39 2.22 -1.70
N GLY A 113 8.26 2.78 -0.50
CA GLY A 113 7.36 2.31 0.57
C GLY A 113 7.60 0.85 0.95
N SER A 114 6.68 -0.03 0.60
CA SER A 114 6.77 -1.49 0.80
C SER A 114 7.45 -2.24 -0.35
N GLY A 115 7.98 -1.53 -1.35
CA GLY A 115 8.66 -2.07 -2.51
C GLY A 115 7.73 -2.54 -3.63
N ALA A 116 6.44 -2.27 -3.56
CA ALA A 116 5.47 -2.82 -4.50
C ALA A 116 5.71 -2.41 -5.96
N LEU A 117 6.02 -1.14 -6.22
CA LEU A 117 6.30 -0.64 -7.57
C LEU A 117 7.65 -1.15 -8.08
N SER A 118 8.68 -1.12 -7.23
CA SER A 118 10.01 -1.66 -7.54
C SER A 118 9.95 -3.14 -7.95
N ILE A 119 9.22 -3.95 -7.17
CA ILE A 119 9.06 -5.39 -7.42
C ILE A 119 8.27 -5.63 -8.69
N ARG A 120 7.18 -4.89 -8.91
CA ARG A 120 6.40 -4.97 -10.16
C ARG A 120 7.27 -4.60 -11.37
N ALA A 121 8.09 -3.58 -11.28
CA ALA A 121 9.03 -3.19 -12.34
C ALA A 121 10.00 -4.34 -12.66
N ALA A 122 10.60 -4.96 -11.64
CA ALA A 122 11.50 -6.09 -11.81
C ALA A 122 10.83 -7.33 -12.40
N LEU A 123 9.56 -7.59 -12.07
CA LEU A 123 8.76 -8.66 -12.68
C LEU A 123 8.41 -8.35 -14.14
N THR A 124 8.07 -7.09 -14.42
CA THR A 124 7.74 -6.62 -15.77
C THR A 124 8.93 -6.70 -16.70
N TRP A 125 10.11 -6.32 -16.22
CA TRP A 125 11.36 -6.24 -16.98
C TRP A 125 12.43 -7.16 -16.39
N PRO A 126 12.57 -8.40 -16.89
CA PRO A 126 13.50 -9.38 -16.34
C PRO A 126 14.99 -9.00 -16.46
N GLU A 127 15.35 -8.08 -17.35
CA GLU A 127 16.73 -7.60 -17.53
C GLU A 127 17.04 -6.33 -16.72
N ALA A 128 16.03 -5.69 -16.11
CA ALA A 128 16.21 -4.48 -15.32
C ALA A 128 16.77 -4.77 -13.91
N GLN A 129 17.63 -3.85 -13.45
CA GLN A 129 18.05 -3.74 -12.05
C GLN A 129 17.29 -2.57 -11.42
N VAL A 130 16.59 -2.83 -10.33
CA VAL A 130 15.74 -1.81 -9.69
C VAL A 130 16.30 -1.45 -8.32
N THR A 131 16.46 -0.16 -8.07
CA THR A 131 16.82 0.38 -6.76
C THR A 131 15.63 1.14 -6.22
N GLY A 132 15.11 0.73 -5.07
CA GLY A 132 14.07 1.43 -4.32
C GLY A 132 14.70 2.22 -3.18
N ILE A 133 14.34 3.49 -3.06
CA ILE A 133 14.73 4.31 -1.91
C ILE A 133 13.50 4.84 -1.20
N ASP A 134 13.58 4.92 0.13
CA ASP A 134 12.56 5.52 0.96
C ASP A 134 13.18 6.04 2.26
N TYR A 135 12.53 7.01 2.88
CA TYR A 135 12.93 7.52 4.18
C TYR A 135 12.48 6.60 5.34
N TRP A 136 11.44 5.81 5.12
CA TRP A 136 10.82 4.90 6.09
C TRP A 136 10.64 5.52 7.48
N GLY A 137 9.97 6.64 7.53
CA GLY A 137 9.68 7.31 8.80
C GLY A 137 8.86 6.44 9.75
N VAL A 138 8.99 6.69 11.04
CA VAL A 138 8.38 5.89 12.13
C VAL A 138 6.84 5.78 12.02
N ALA A 139 6.21 6.70 11.30
CA ALA A 139 4.76 6.72 11.09
C ALA A 139 4.24 5.70 10.07
N TYR A 140 5.13 5.18 9.23
CA TYR A 140 4.78 4.20 8.20
C TYR A 140 5.17 2.81 8.69
N GLY A 141 4.25 1.86 8.61
CA GLY A 141 4.52 0.47 8.99
C GLY A 141 5.41 -0.29 8.00
N TYR A 142 6.16 0.43 7.15
CA TYR A 142 7.04 -0.10 6.12
C TYR A 142 8.50 0.06 6.52
N GLY A 143 9.37 -0.75 5.92
CA GLY A 143 10.80 -0.66 6.14
C GLY A 143 11.56 -1.52 5.14
N GLN A 144 12.85 -1.26 5.01
CA GLN A 144 13.74 -2.00 4.12
C GLN A 144 13.61 -3.54 4.28
N PRO A 145 13.56 -4.12 5.51
CA PRO A 145 13.42 -5.57 5.66
C PRO A 145 12.12 -6.13 5.07
N MET A 146 11.04 -5.34 5.07
CA MET A 146 9.77 -5.72 4.43
C MET A 146 9.92 -5.77 2.91
N CYS A 147 10.55 -4.76 2.31
CA CYS A 147 10.80 -4.72 0.87
C CYS A 147 11.67 -5.91 0.41
N GLU A 148 12.74 -6.20 1.15
CA GLU A 148 13.64 -7.32 0.86
C GLU A 148 12.92 -8.67 0.97
N LYS A 149 12.09 -8.85 2.01
CA LYS A 149 11.25 -10.04 2.17
C LYS A 149 10.26 -10.19 1.02
N ASN A 150 9.56 -9.11 0.64
CA ASN A 150 8.61 -9.11 -0.46
C ASN A 150 9.30 -9.46 -1.79
N ALA A 151 10.46 -8.86 -2.07
CA ALA A 151 11.24 -9.17 -3.28
C ALA A 151 11.73 -10.63 -3.31
N ALA A 152 12.07 -11.19 -2.16
CA ALA A 152 12.46 -12.60 -2.05
C ALA A 152 11.27 -13.53 -2.33
N SER A 153 10.10 -13.24 -1.77
CA SER A 153 8.88 -14.02 -2.00
C SER A 153 8.43 -14.01 -3.46
N GLU A 154 8.57 -12.85 -4.13
CA GLU A 154 8.24 -12.69 -5.56
C GLU A 154 9.38 -13.16 -6.51
N GLY A 155 10.50 -13.67 -5.95
CA GLY A 155 11.60 -14.24 -6.75
C GLY A 155 12.46 -13.23 -7.48
N VAL A 156 12.44 -11.96 -7.06
CA VAL A 156 13.20 -10.86 -7.69
C VAL A 156 14.29 -10.24 -6.81
N ALA A 157 14.60 -10.84 -5.68
CA ALA A 157 15.57 -10.32 -4.71
C ALA A 157 16.96 -10.00 -5.30
N THR A 158 17.39 -10.74 -6.32
CA THR A 158 18.70 -10.51 -6.97
C THR A 158 18.74 -9.28 -7.87
N ARG A 159 17.56 -8.73 -8.21
CA ARG A 159 17.39 -7.61 -9.13
C ARG A 159 16.79 -6.38 -8.47
N CYS A 160 16.34 -6.48 -7.22
CA CYS A 160 15.83 -5.38 -6.43
C CYS A 160 16.78 -5.08 -5.27
N ARG A 161 17.17 -3.82 -5.13
CA ARG A 161 17.91 -3.30 -3.98
C ARG A 161 17.06 -2.26 -3.29
N PHE A 162 17.08 -2.25 -1.96
CA PHE A 162 16.35 -1.27 -1.17
C PHE A 162 17.31 -0.60 -0.19
N GLN A 163 17.24 0.72 -0.11
CA GLN A 163 18.10 1.47 0.79
C GLN A 163 17.42 2.75 1.28
N HIS A 164 17.83 3.21 2.45
CA HIS A 164 17.36 4.49 2.97
C HIS A 164 17.82 5.62 2.03
N GLY A 165 16.91 6.55 1.73
CA GLY A 165 17.21 7.72 0.90
C GLY A 165 16.19 8.83 1.11
N ASP A 166 16.63 10.05 0.88
CA ASP A 166 15.80 11.25 0.92
C ASP A 166 15.49 11.71 -0.51
N ALA A 167 14.19 11.80 -0.83
CA ALA A 167 13.73 12.28 -2.14
C ALA A 167 14.13 13.75 -2.42
N HIS A 168 14.44 14.54 -1.39
CA HIS A 168 14.89 15.93 -1.54
C HIS A 168 16.37 16.01 -1.91
N GLN A 169 17.15 14.97 -1.60
CA GLN A 169 18.58 14.90 -1.87
C GLN A 169 18.94 13.47 -2.23
N LEU A 170 19.07 13.21 -3.52
CA LEU A 170 19.46 11.91 -4.03
C LEU A 170 20.99 11.77 -3.99
N ASP A 171 21.49 10.82 -3.22
CA ASP A 171 22.93 10.54 -3.06
C ASP A 171 23.43 9.57 -4.15
N PHE A 172 23.15 9.88 -5.41
CA PHE A 172 23.63 9.13 -6.57
C PHE A 172 24.39 10.06 -7.52
N PRO A 173 25.44 9.56 -8.18
CA PRO A 173 26.08 10.30 -9.29
C PRO A 173 25.07 10.57 -10.42
N ASP A 174 25.36 11.60 -11.21
CA ASP A 174 24.60 11.87 -12.43
C ASP A 174 24.66 10.65 -13.37
N ASP A 175 23.62 10.47 -14.17
CA ASP A 175 23.48 9.39 -15.15
C ASP A 175 23.59 7.96 -14.58
N THR A 176 23.28 7.76 -13.27
CA THR A 176 23.30 6.44 -12.63
C THR A 176 22.12 5.56 -13.07
N PHE A 177 20.98 6.16 -13.38
CA PHE A 177 19.75 5.44 -13.72
C PHE A 177 19.25 5.78 -15.11
N ASP A 178 18.83 4.76 -15.86
CA ASP A 178 18.23 4.90 -17.18
C ASP A 178 16.77 5.36 -17.10
N ALA A 179 16.10 5.09 -15.99
CA ALA A 179 14.75 5.56 -15.70
C ALA A 179 14.53 5.83 -14.21
N VAL A 180 13.64 6.77 -13.92
CA VAL A 180 13.24 7.11 -12.55
C VAL A 180 11.71 7.11 -12.47
N VAL A 181 11.17 6.54 -11.42
CA VAL A 181 9.74 6.51 -11.14
C VAL A 181 9.49 6.86 -9.69
N SER A 182 8.35 7.47 -9.42
CA SER A 182 7.85 7.72 -8.06
C SER A 182 6.34 7.59 -8.05
N ASN A 183 5.80 6.97 -6.99
CA ASN A 183 4.37 6.86 -6.76
C ASN A 183 4.07 7.07 -5.28
N TYR A 184 3.05 7.84 -4.99
CA TYR A 184 2.60 8.12 -3.61
C TYR A 184 1.76 6.99 -3.04
#